data_9143284a77e89458491a409572901e36
#
_entry.id   9143284a77e89458491a409572901e36
#
_cell.length_a   1.000
_cell.length_b   1.000
_cell.length_c   1.000
_cell.angle_alpha   90.00
_cell.angle_beta   90.00
_cell.angle_gamma   90.00
#
_symmetry.space_group_name_H-M   'P 1'
#
loop_
_entity.id
_entity.type
_entity.pdbx_description
1 polymer ?
#
loop_
_entity_poly.entity_id
_entity_poly.type
_entity_poly.pdbx_seq_one_letter_code
_entity_poly.pdbx_strand_id
1 'polypeptide(L)'
;LAQVINDYYDREIDAINEPYRPIPSGKITEEEAVAQFLILLAGGWAAAAVLDVWCQHEWPIVSALAVGGSFISYIYSAPPLKLKQNGWAGNYALGCSYISLPWWAGQAVFGTLTPDIMVLTVLYSLAGLGIAIVNDFKSIEGDRALGLQSLPVAFGVDAAKWICVSTIDVTQVAVAAYLAYIGETPYALVLCGLIAPQMYAQYKFLLPDPIANDVKYQAAAQPFLVFGLLCTGLAWGHHTGGGGFMA
;
A
#
# COMPACT_ATOMS: atom_id res chain seq x y z
N LEU A 1 0.26 -13.49 -3.22
CA LEU A 1 1.14 -13.48 -4.40
C LEU A 1 2.40 -12.63 -4.14
N ALA A 2 2.26 -11.33 -3.87
CA ALA A 2 3.39 -10.42 -3.64
C ALA A 2 4.33 -10.91 -2.53
N GLN A 3 3.80 -11.37 -1.40
CA GLN A 3 4.61 -11.88 -0.30
C GLN A 3 5.43 -13.12 -0.69
N VAL A 4 4.82 -14.08 -1.40
CA VAL A 4 5.53 -15.31 -1.81
C VAL A 4 6.70 -15.03 -2.74
N ILE A 5 6.51 -14.11 -3.71
CA ILE A 5 7.59 -13.73 -4.63
C ILE A 5 8.66 -12.90 -3.93
N ASN A 6 8.28 -12.09 -2.94
CA ASN A 6 9.21 -11.36 -2.11
C ASN A 6 10.08 -12.32 -1.27
N ASP A 7 9.47 -13.25 -0.55
CA ASP A 7 10.18 -14.25 0.27
C ASP A 7 11.11 -15.13 -0.58
N TYR A 8 10.72 -15.44 -1.82
CA TYR A 8 11.57 -16.20 -2.74
C TYR A 8 12.84 -15.42 -3.13
N TYR A 9 12.72 -14.15 -3.51
CA TYR A 9 13.86 -13.32 -3.91
C TYR A 9 14.70 -12.84 -2.73
N ASP A 10 14.13 -12.83 -1.52
CA ASP A 10 14.82 -12.38 -0.30
C ASP A 10 15.33 -13.53 0.58
N ARG A 11 15.17 -14.79 0.18
CA ARG A 11 15.48 -15.95 1.01
C ARG A 11 16.91 -15.97 1.59
N GLU A 12 17.88 -15.47 0.84
CA GLU A 12 19.27 -15.37 1.31
C GLU A 12 19.45 -14.29 2.37
N ILE A 13 18.74 -13.19 2.20
CA ILE A 13 18.66 -12.06 3.13
C ILE A 13 17.93 -12.47 4.41
N ASP A 14 16.78 -13.09 4.22
CA ASP A 14 15.92 -13.55 5.31
C ASP A 14 16.60 -14.66 6.13
N ALA A 15 17.48 -15.45 5.53
CA ALA A 15 18.28 -16.42 6.27
C ALA A 15 19.19 -15.77 7.34
N ILE A 16 19.59 -14.52 7.13
CA ILE A 16 20.41 -13.75 8.06
C ILE A 16 19.54 -12.96 9.04
N ASN A 17 18.55 -12.22 8.51
CA ASN A 17 17.79 -11.25 9.30
C ASN A 17 16.55 -11.85 9.97
N GLU A 18 15.87 -12.79 9.29
CA GLU A 18 14.60 -13.38 9.72
C GLU A 18 14.58 -14.91 9.47
N PRO A 19 15.50 -15.68 10.08
CA PRO A 19 15.68 -17.11 9.80
C PRO A 19 14.44 -17.97 10.11
N TYR A 20 13.45 -17.42 10.79
CA TYR A 20 12.16 -18.06 11.08
C TYR A 20 11.17 -18.02 9.90
N ARG A 21 11.45 -17.26 8.83
CA ARG A 21 10.61 -17.19 7.62
C ARG A 21 10.50 -18.57 6.95
N PRO A 22 9.42 -18.81 6.18
CA PRO A 22 9.10 -20.14 5.66
C PRO A 22 10.24 -20.81 4.88
N ILE A 23 10.89 -20.11 3.95
CA ILE A 23 11.94 -20.67 3.11
C ILE A 23 13.25 -20.85 3.88
N PRO A 24 13.80 -19.84 4.57
CA PRO A 24 15.03 -20.00 5.36
C PRO A 24 14.92 -21.05 6.47
N SER A 25 13.74 -21.17 7.10
CA SER A 25 13.51 -22.15 8.17
C SER A 25 13.32 -23.60 7.65
N GLY A 26 13.29 -23.80 6.33
CA GLY A 26 13.06 -25.11 5.72
C GLY A 26 11.62 -25.63 5.83
N LYS A 27 10.66 -24.77 6.23
CA LYS A 27 9.23 -25.16 6.29
C LYS A 27 8.60 -25.30 4.90
N ILE A 28 9.14 -24.60 3.92
CA ILE A 28 8.74 -24.62 2.52
C ILE A 28 10.00 -24.62 1.67
N THR A 29 10.06 -25.49 0.66
CA THR A 29 11.15 -25.50 -0.32
C THR A 29 11.02 -24.37 -1.34
N GLU A 30 12.08 -24.08 -2.09
CA GLU A 30 12.04 -23.09 -3.17
C GLU A 30 11.04 -23.49 -4.26
N GLU A 31 11.01 -24.82 -4.61
CA GLU A 31 10.07 -25.34 -5.60
C GLU A 31 8.61 -25.20 -5.15
N GLU A 32 8.34 -25.48 -3.88
CA GLU A 32 7.00 -25.30 -3.30
C GLU A 32 6.58 -23.81 -3.29
N ALA A 33 7.50 -22.89 -2.99
CA ALA A 33 7.24 -21.45 -3.07
C ALA A 33 6.93 -21.01 -4.50
N VAL A 34 7.69 -21.49 -5.49
CA VAL A 34 7.41 -21.20 -6.91
C VAL A 34 6.08 -21.80 -7.34
N ALA A 35 5.78 -23.03 -6.95
CA ALA A 35 4.51 -23.68 -7.25
C ALA A 35 3.33 -22.89 -6.64
N GLN A 36 3.45 -22.47 -5.37
CA GLN A 36 2.47 -21.64 -4.70
C GLN A 36 2.27 -20.29 -5.41
N PHE A 37 3.36 -19.65 -5.83
CA PHE A 37 3.28 -18.42 -6.61
C PHE A 37 2.48 -18.60 -7.90
N LEU A 38 2.78 -19.65 -8.68
CA LEU A 38 2.10 -19.93 -9.94
C LEU A 38 0.61 -20.26 -9.74
N ILE A 39 0.27 -21.02 -8.69
CA ILE A 39 -1.12 -21.34 -8.34
C ILE A 39 -1.89 -20.08 -7.98
N LEU A 40 -1.30 -19.21 -7.15
CA LEU A 40 -1.92 -17.94 -6.76
C LEU A 40 -2.06 -16.97 -7.95
N LEU A 41 -1.09 -16.97 -8.86
CA LEU A 41 -1.12 -16.15 -10.08
C LEU A 41 -2.26 -16.61 -10.99
N ALA A 42 -2.29 -17.90 -11.33
CA ALA A 42 -3.32 -18.49 -12.20
C ALA A 42 -4.72 -18.34 -11.57
N GLY A 43 -4.86 -18.66 -10.28
CA GLY A 43 -6.12 -18.52 -9.56
C GLY A 43 -6.60 -17.06 -9.47
N GLY A 44 -5.69 -16.12 -9.24
CA GLY A 44 -6.00 -14.69 -9.21
C GLY A 44 -6.47 -14.16 -10.56
N TRP A 45 -5.79 -14.56 -11.65
CA TRP A 45 -6.21 -14.18 -13.00
C TRP A 45 -7.53 -14.82 -13.42
N ALA A 46 -7.73 -16.09 -13.06
CA ALA A 46 -9.01 -16.77 -13.31
C ALA A 46 -10.16 -16.09 -12.56
N ALA A 47 -9.96 -15.75 -11.28
CA ALA A 47 -10.95 -15.01 -10.51
C ALA A 47 -11.26 -13.63 -11.10
N ALA A 48 -10.24 -12.90 -11.56
CA ALA A 48 -10.41 -11.61 -12.23
C ALA A 48 -11.23 -11.74 -13.53
N ALA A 49 -10.95 -12.76 -14.33
CA ALA A 49 -11.71 -13.04 -15.56
C ALA A 49 -13.18 -13.39 -15.26
N VAL A 50 -13.44 -14.17 -14.20
CA VAL A 50 -14.82 -14.47 -13.75
C VAL A 50 -15.52 -13.19 -13.32
N LEU A 51 -14.85 -12.28 -12.61
CA LEU A 51 -15.43 -11.00 -12.21
C LEU A 51 -15.74 -10.10 -13.39
N ASP A 52 -14.87 -10.04 -14.42
CA ASP A 52 -15.15 -9.26 -15.63
C ASP A 52 -16.40 -9.79 -16.35
N VAL A 53 -16.55 -11.12 -16.46
CA VAL A 53 -17.75 -11.75 -17.05
C VAL A 53 -18.99 -11.47 -16.19
N TRP A 54 -18.88 -11.59 -14.88
CA TRP A 54 -20.00 -11.36 -13.95
C TRP A 54 -20.48 -9.90 -13.98
N CYS A 55 -19.53 -8.95 -14.04
CA CYS A 55 -19.83 -7.53 -14.16
C CYS A 55 -20.23 -7.09 -15.56
N GLN A 56 -20.17 -7.99 -16.54
CA GLN A 56 -20.47 -7.70 -17.96
C GLN A 56 -19.62 -6.55 -18.53
N HIS A 57 -18.34 -6.49 -18.14
CA HIS A 57 -17.43 -5.48 -18.65
C HIS A 57 -17.22 -5.64 -20.16
N GLU A 58 -17.39 -4.58 -20.93
CA GLU A 58 -17.04 -4.55 -22.36
C GLU A 58 -15.54 -4.77 -22.58
N TRP A 59 -14.75 -4.41 -21.61
CA TRP A 59 -13.31 -4.46 -21.55
C TRP A 59 -12.86 -5.13 -20.25
N PRO A 60 -12.01 -6.09 -20.26
CA PRO A 60 -11.65 -6.88 -19.07
C PRO A 60 -10.79 -6.09 -18.07
N ILE A 61 -11.40 -5.11 -17.42
CA ILE A 61 -10.71 -4.13 -16.56
C ILE A 61 -10.15 -4.77 -15.30
N VAL A 62 -10.88 -5.71 -14.67
CA VAL A 62 -10.41 -6.40 -13.45
C VAL A 62 -9.24 -7.32 -13.80
N SER A 63 -9.30 -8.01 -14.95
CA SER A 63 -8.19 -8.82 -15.46
C SER A 63 -6.96 -7.96 -15.76
N ALA A 64 -7.14 -6.79 -16.38
CA ALA A 64 -6.05 -5.87 -16.66
C ALA A 64 -5.38 -5.38 -15.36
N LEU A 65 -6.17 -5.05 -14.33
CA LEU A 65 -5.66 -4.68 -13.00
C LEU A 65 -4.94 -5.83 -12.31
N ALA A 66 -5.47 -7.05 -12.42
CA ALA A 66 -4.83 -8.24 -11.84
C ALA A 66 -3.48 -8.55 -12.50
N VAL A 67 -3.39 -8.45 -13.84
CA VAL A 67 -2.14 -8.63 -14.58
C VAL A 67 -1.15 -7.52 -14.25
N GLY A 68 -1.58 -6.25 -14.28
CA GLY A 68 -0.74 -5.10 -13.95
C GLY A 68 -0.23 -5.16 -12.50
N GLY A 69 -1.09 -5.48 -11.54
CA GLY A 69 -0.71 -5.65 -10.15
C GLY A 69 0.25 -6.81 -9.91
N SER A 70 0.05 -7.93 -10.62
CA SER A 70 0.98 -9.07 -10.60
C SER A 70 2.35 -8.69 -11.16
N PHE A 71 2.38 -7.92 -12.24
CA PHE A 71 3.61 -7.42 -12.83
C PHE A 71 4.36 -6.47 -11.88
N ILE A 72 3.65 -5.51 -11.26
CA ILE A 72 4.25 -4.62 -10.25
C ILE A 72 4.81 -5.43 -9.08
N SER A 73 4.06 -6.42 -8.58
CA SER A 73 4.50 -7.32 -7.50
C SER A 73 5.77 -8.09 -7.87
N TYR A 74 5.89 -8.51 -9.12
CA TYR A 74 7.07 -9.22 -9.62
C TYR A 74 8.28 -8.28 -9.69
N ILE A 75 8.18 -7.15 -10.40
CA ILE A 75 9.29 -6.21 -10.59
C ILE A 75 9.70 -5.49 -9.29
N TYR A 76 8.84 -5.50 -8.28
CA TYR A 76 9.17 -4.99 -6.94
C TYR A 76 10.34 -5.76 -6.32
N SER A 77 10.34 -7.09 -6.45
CA SER A 77 11.36 -7.97 -5.84
C SER A 77 12.36 -8.55 -6.85
N ALA A 78 11.94 -8.75 -8.11
CA ALA A 78 12.71 -9.45 -9.13
C ALA A 78 13.67 -8.53 -9.90
N PRO A 79 14.91 -9.02 -10.23
CA PRO A 79 15.76 -8.35 -11.19
C PRO A 79 15.11 -8.31 -12.59
N PRO A 80 15.49 -7.38 -13.51
CA PRO A 80 16.54 -6.38 -13.31
C PRO A 80 16.07 -5.11 -12.59
N LEU A 81 14.75 -4.87 -12.47
CA LEU A 81 14.21 -3.61 -11.94
C LEU A 81 14.31 -3.54 -10.41
N LYS A 82 13.88 -4.60 -9.71
CA LYS A 82 13.92 -4.73 -8.24
C LYS A 82 13.62 -3.39 -7.55
N LEU A 83 12.38 -2.86 -7.75
CA LEU A 83 11.99 -1.50 -7.34
C LEU A 83 12.32 -1.19 -5.88
N LYS A 84 12.29 -2.19 -5.01
CA LYS A 84 12.63 -2.06 -3.59
C LYS A 84 14.08 -1.63 -3.33
N GLN A 85 14.98 -1.69 -4.33
CA GLN A 85 16.34 -1.13 -4.20
C GLN A 85 16.34 0.39 -4.08
N ASN A 86 15.29 1.06 -4.59
CA ASN A 86 15.12 2.50 -4.49
C ASN A 86 13.99 2.81 -3.52
N GLY A 87 14.30 3.44 -2.39
CA GLY A 87 13.33 3.73 -1.33
C GLY A 87 12.11 4.53 -1.78
N TRP A 88 12.25 5.44 -2.75
CA TRP A 88 11.10 6.16 -3.30
C TRP A 88 10.23 5.28 -4.18
N ALA A 89 10.83 4.62 -5.16
CA ALA A 89 10.10 3.77 -6.10
C ALA A 89 9.47 2.55 -5.41
N GLY A 90 10.21 1.90 -4.50
CA GLY A 90 9.72 0.77 -3.72
C GLY A 90 8.56 1.14 -2.81
N ASN A 91 8.73 2.17 -1.99
CA ASN A 91 7.69 2.57 -1.04
C ASN A 91 6.45 3.13 -1.74
N TYR A 92 6.61 3.85 -2.86
CA TYR A 92 5.45 4.28 -3.65
C TYR A 92 4.73 3.11 -4.34
N ALA A 93 5.46 2.13 -4.87
CA ALA A 93 4.88 0.91 -5.43
C ALA A 93 4.07 0.13 -4.39
N LEU A 94 4.57 0.04 -3.15
CA LEU A 94 3.80 -0.52 -2.01
C LEU A 94 2.55 0.31 -1.73
N GLY A 95 2.66 1.63 -1.63
CA GLY A 95 1.53 2.52 -1.42
C GLY A 95 0.44 2.34 -2.47
N CYS A 96 0.80 2.30 -3.75
CA CYS A 96 -0.13 2.03 -4.85
C CYS A 96 -0.75 0.63 -4.76
N SER A 97 0.03 -0.37 -4.37
CA SER A 97 -0.46 -1.75 -4.25
C SER A 97 -1.46 -1.92 -3.12
N TYR A 98 -1.35 -1.15 -2.05
CA TYR A 98 -2.26 -1.20 -0.90
C TYR A 98 -3.45 -0.25 -1.02
N ILE A 99 -3.35 0.82 -1.80
CA ILE A 99 -4.39 1.85 -1.92
C ILE A 99 -5.01 1.87 -3.32
N SER A 100 -4.25 2.26 -4.35
CA SER A 100 -4.81 2.46 -5.70
C SER A 100 -5.37 1.18 -6.30
N LEU A 101 -4.59 0.10 -6.36
CA LEU A 101 -5.00 -1.13 -7.03
C LEU A 101 -6.23 -1.79 -6.42
N PRO A 102 -6.32 -1.98 -5.07
CA PRO A 102 -7.53 -2.54 -4.47
C PRO A 102 -8.75 -1.65 -4.65
N TRP A 103 -8.56 -0.33 -4.57
CA TRP A 103 -9.67 0.62 -4.78
C TRP A 103 -10.18 0.56 -6.21
N TRP A 104 -9.28 0.55 -7.21
CA TRP A 104 -9.68 0.44 -8.61
C TRP A 104 -10.39 -0.87 -8.91
N ALA A 105 -9.90 -1.98 -8.35
CA ALA A 105 -10.57 -3.26 -8.50
C ALA A 105 -11.96 -3.26 -7.87
N GLY A 106 -12.12 -2.73 -6.65
CA GLY A 106 -13.41 -2.57 -6.01
C GLY A 106 -14.35 -1.66 -6.80
N GLN A 107 -13.85 -0.52 -7.27
CA GLN A 107 -14.63 0.41 -8.09
C GLN A 107 -15.07 -0.21 -9.42
N ALA A 108 -14.21 -1.00 -10.06
CA ALA A 108 -14.56 -1.70 -11.30
C ALA A 108 -15.64 -2.77 -11.10
N VAL A 109 -15.62 -3.48 -9.94
CA VAL A 109 -16.59 -4.54 -9.64
C VAL A 109 -17.95 -4.01 -9.20
N PHE A 110 -17.97 -2.94 -8.39
CA PHE A 110 -19.20 -2.44 -7.77
C PHE A 110 -19.70 -1.11 -8.33
N GLY A 111 -19.01 -0.53 -9.29
CA GLY A 111 -19.36 0.77 -9.87
C GLY A 111 -18.62 1.01 -11.18
N THR A 112 -18.22 2.27 -11.41
CA THR A 112 -17.47 2.66 -12.60
C THR A 112 -16.13 3.25 -12.21
N LEU A 113 -15.04 2.71 -12.73
CA LEU A 113 -13.71 3.27 -12.52
C LEU A 113 -13.55 4.54 -13.36
N THR A 114 -13.56 5.69 -12.70
CA THR A 114 -13.45 7.00 -13.33
C THR A 114 -12.02 7.56 -13.22
N PRO A 115 -11.58 8.42 -14.17
CA PRO A 115 -10.26 9.07 -14.09
C PRO A 115 -10.04 9.85 -12.79
N ASP A 116 -11.09 10.48 -12.25
CA ASP A 116 -10.98 11.28 -11.03
C ASP A 116 -10.61 10.43 -9.82
N ILE A 117 -11.25 9.25 -9.65
CA ILE A 117 -10.90 8.33 -8.57
C ILE A 117 -9.51 7.73 -8.78
N MET A 118 -9.09 7.51 -10.03
CA MET A 118 -7.74 7.05 -10.32
C MET A 118 -6.71 8.06 -9.86
N VAL A 119 -6.90 9.35 -10.19
CA VAL A 119 -6.00 10.44 -9.77
C VAL A 119 -6.01 10.57 -8.25
N LEU A 120 -7.19 10.61 -7.62
CA LEU A 120 -7.33 10.73 -6.16
C LEU A 120 -6.56 9.62 -5.45
N THR A 121 -6.73 8.37 -5.86
CA THR A 121 -6.10 7.22 -5.19
C THR A 121 -4.61 7.12 -5.47
N VAL A 122 -4.13 7.49 -6.66
CA VAL A 122 -2.70 7.61 -6.97
C VAL A 122 -2.04 8.65 -6.06
N LEU A 123 -2.67 9.81 -5.87
CA LEU A 123 -2.18 10.81 -4.93
C LEU A 123 -2.28 10.31 -3.49
N TYR A 124 -3.37 9.64 -3.11
CA TYR A 124 -3.52 9.08 -1.76
C TYR A 124 -2.50 7.97 -1.46
N SER A 125 -1.96 7.32 -2.48
CA SER A 125 -0.87 6.34 -2.32
C SER A 125 0.43 6.95 -1.78
N LEU A 126 0.57 8.29 -1.78
CA LEU A 126 1.65 8.97 -1.07
C LEU A 126 1.55 8.79 0.47
N ALA A 127 0.33 8.71 1.03
CA ALA A 127 0.17 8.33 2.43
C ALA A 127 0.62 6.88 2.67
N GLY A 128 0.33 5.99 1.73
CA GLY A 128 0.82 4.61 1.74
C GLY A 128 2.34 4.50 1.66
N LEU A 129 2.99 5.36 0.87
CA LEU A 129 4.45 5.49 0.85
C LEU A 129 4.98 5.87 2.24
N GLY A 130 4.34 6.83 2.91
CA GLY A 130 4.73 7.20 4.27
C GLY A 130 4.65 6.03 5.25
N ILE A 131 3.61 5.22 5.19
CA ILE A 131 3.49 4.00 6.02
C ILE A 131 4.57 2.96 5.66
N ALA A 132 4.90 2.81 4.38
CA ALA A 132 5.97 1.91 3.96
C ALA A 132 7.33 2.29 4.54
N ILE A 133 7.63 3.61 4.63
CA ILE A 133 8.87 4.11 5.27
C ILE A 133 8.99 3.65 6.73
N VAL A 134 7.87 3.48 7.45
CA VAL A 134 7.92 3.01 8.85
C VAL A 134 8.53 1.61 8.93
N ASN A 135 8.26 0.75 7.95
CA ASN A 135 8.86 -0.59 7.89
C ASN A 135 10.36 -0.55 7.62
N ASP A 136 10.86 0.48 6.94
CA ASP A 136 12.28 0.62 6.62
C ASP A 136 13.13 0.91 7.88
N PHE A 137 12.55 1.50 8.93
CA PHE A 137 13.32 1.82 10.14
C PHE A 137 13.87 0.61 10.87
N LYS A 138 13.17 -0.53 10.85
CA LYS A 138 13.64 -1.76 11.48
C LYS A 138 14.67 -2.53 10.66
N SER A 139 14.80 -2.23 9.35
CA SER A 139 15.63 -2.97 8.40
C SER A 139 16.91 -2.22 7.98
N ILE A 140 17.22 -1.07 8.56
CA ILE A 140 18.33 -0.19 8.16
C ILE A 140 19.67 -0.94 8.03
N GLU A 141 20.01 -1.78 9.00
CA GLU A 141 21.30 -2.51 8.98
C GLU A 141 21.33 -3.55 7.87
N GLY A 142 20.24 -4.32 7.71
CA GLY A 142 20.09 -5.29 6.63
C GLY A 142 20.09 -4.64 5.25
N ASP A 143 19.33 -3.57 5.09
CA ASP A 143 19.25 -2.80 3.84
C ASP A 143 20.63 -2.28 3.43
N ARG A 144 21.38 -1.71 4.38
CA ARG A 144 22.75 -1.20 4.14
C ARG A 144 23.69 -2.33 3.75
N ALA A 145 23.65 -3.46 4.44
CA ALA A 145 24.51 -4.62 4.16
C ALA A 145 24.28 -5.20 2.74
N LEU A 146 23.09 -5.03 2.21
CA LEU A 146 22.65 -5.57 0.92
C LEU A 146 22.61 -4.53 -0.21
N GLY A 147 23.08 -3.31 0.07
CA GLY A 147 23.13 -2.24 -0.91
C GLY A 147 21.75 -1.68 -1.29
N LEU A 148 20.71 -1.93 -0.49
CA LEU A 148 19.41 -1.33 -0.67
C LEU A 148 19.44 0.13 -0.21
N GLN A 149 18.76 0.99 -0.96
CA GLN A 149 18.69 2.44 -0.70
C GLN A 149 17.30 2.80 -0.15
N SER A 150 16.91 2.15 0.96
CA SER A 150 15.71 2.58 1.68
C SER A 150 15.89 4.02 2.17
N LEU A 151 14.78 4.73 2.42
CA LEU A 151 14.86 6.16 2.74
C LEU A 151 15.69 6.45 4.01
N PRO A 152 15.59 5.65 5.10
CA PRO A 152 16.49 5.84 6.24
C PRO A 152 17.97 5.57 5.93
N VAL A 153 18.29 4.66 4.99
CA VAL A 153 19.67 4.40 4.56
C VAL A 153 20.21 5.55 3.70
N ALA A 154 19.38 6.06 2.78
CA ALA A 154 19.78 7.09 1.83
C ALA A 154 19.87 8.49 2.45
N PHE A 155 18.95 8.86 3.35
CA PHE A 155 18.83 10.22 3.88
C PHE A 155 19.04 10.30 5.40
N GLY A 156 19.23 9.17 6.08
CA GLY A 156 19.31 9.11 7.53
C GLY A 156 17.93 9.05 8.23
N VAL A 157 17.94 8.60 9.48
CA VAL A 157 16.72 8.36 10.27
C VAL A 157 15.91 9.65 10.47
N ASP A 158 16.58 10.77 10.77
CA ASP A 158 15.89 12.04 11.03
C ASP A 158 15.17 12.61 9.81
N ALA A 159 15.80 12.55 8.64
CA ALA A 159 15.14 13.00 7.41
C ALA A 159 13.99 12.04 7.04
N ALA A 160 14.22 10.73 7.11
CA ALA A 160 13.23 9.72 6.75
C ALA A 160 11.97 9.80 7.61
N LYS A 161 12.09 10.02 8.94
CA LYS A 161 10.90 10.17 9.80
C LYS A 161 10.07 11.41 9.44
N TRP A 162 10.71 12.54 9.08
CA TRP A 162 9.97 13.73 8.65
C TRP A 162 9.35 13.58 7.26
N ILE A 163 10.02 12.88 6.33
CA ILE A 163 9.43 12.51 5.04
C ILE A 163 8.19 11.63 5.27
N CYS A 164 8.31 10.61 6.13
CA CYS A 164 7.20 9.74 6.50
C CYS A 164 5.98 10.52 7.02
N VAL A 165 6.18 11.33 8.06
CA VAL A 165 5.11 12.14 8.67
C VAL A 165 4.51 13.10 7.65
N SER A 166 5.35 13.82 6.91
CA SER A 166 4.87 14.81 5.93
C SER A 166 4.06 14.18 4.80
N THR A 167 4.49 13.04 4.26
CA THR A 167 3.74 12.36 3.20
C THR A 167 2.38 11.86 3.68
N ILE A 168 2.27 11.38 4.90
CA ILE A 168 1.00 10.94 5.49
C ILE A 168 0.08 12.13 5.73
N ASP A 169 0.56 13.14 6.47
CA ASP A 169 -0.29 14.23 6.96
C ASP A 169 -0.71 15.16 5.84
N VAL A 170 0.24 15.60 5.00
CA VAL A 170 -0.07 16.50 3.87
C VAL A 170 -1.06 15.84 2.92
N THR A 171 -0.87 14.56 2.61
CA THR A 171 -1.79 13.83 1.73
C THR A 171 -3.19 13.76 2.32
N GLN A 172 -3.35 13.36 3.58
CA GLN A 172 -4.66 13.24 4.20
C GLN A 172 -5.36 14.60 4.38
N VAL A 173 -4.61 15.65 4.74
CA VAL A 173 -5.15 17.00 4.81
C VAL A 173 -5.59 17.51 3.42
N ALA A 174 -4.79 17.22 2.38
CA ALA A 174 -5.16 17.57 1.00
C ALA A 174 -6.44 16.84 0.56
N VAL A 175 -6.59 15.54 0.92
CA VAL A 175 -7.82 14.78 0.66
C VAL A 175 -9.00 15.37 1.43
N ALA A 176 -8.85 15.72 2.71
CA ALA A 176 -9.91 16.35 3.48
C ALA A 176 -10.34 17.71 2.86
N ALA A 177 -9.37 18.51 2.43
CA ALA A 177 -9.66 19.77 1.73
C ALA A 177 -10.38 19.53 0.39
N TYR A 178 -9.99 18.50 -0.37
CA TYR A 178 -10.67 18.12 -1.60
C TYR A 178 -12.11 17.68 -1.34
N LEU A 179 -12.36 16.84 -0.32
CA LEU A 179 -13.71 16.43 0.05
C LEU A 179 -14.58 17.64 0.43
N ALA A 180 -14.05 18.60 1.18
CA ALA A 180 -14.76 19.83 1.48
C ALA A 180 -15.05 20.66 0.22
N TYR A 181 -14.11 20.74 -0.73
CA TYR A 181 -14.26 21.46 -1.99
C TYR A 181 -15.38 20.88 -2.87
N ILE A 182 -15.51 19.55 -2.94
CA ILE A 182 -16.57 18.87 -3.71
C ILE A 182 -17.93 18.84 -2.98
N GLY A 183 -18.04 19.48 -1.80
CA GLY A 183 -19.28 19.57 -1.03
C GLY A 183 -19.47 18.49 0.04
N GLU A 184 -18.55 17.54 0.15
CA GLU A 184 -18.58 16.43 1.12
C GLU A 184 -18.02 16.85 2.50
N THR A 185 -18.43 18.02 2.98
CA THR A 185 -17.94 18.62 4.24
C THR A 185 -18.07 17.71 5.47
N PRO A 186 -19.18 16.96 5.68
CA PRO A 186 -19.28 16.06 6.82
C PRO A 186 -18.15 15.00 6.84
N TYR A 187 -17.85 14.40 5.68
CA TYR A 187 -16.77 13.42 5.54
C TYR A 187 -15.38 14.06 5.72
N ALA A 188 -15.20 15.27 5.21
CA ALA A 188 -13.97 16.03 5.43
C ALA A 188 -13.71 16.26 6.93
N LEU A 189 -14.73 16.61 7.71
CA LEU A 189 -14.61 16.78 9.16
C LEU A 189 -14.31 15.46 9.88
N VAL A 190 -14.95 14.37 9.49
CA VAL A 190 -14.64 13.03 10.03
C VAL A 190 -13.19 12.65 9.73
N LEU A 191 -12.72 12.89 8.48
CA LEU A 191 -11.34 12.62 8.11
C LEU A 191 -10.36 13.45 8.94
N CYS A 192 -10.61 14.73 9.16
CA CYS A 192 -9.81 15.57 10.07
C CYS A 192 -9.78 15.00 11.49
N GLY A 193 -10.92 14.52 11.99
CA GLY A 193 -11.02 13.86 13.29
C GLY A 193 -10.20 12.57 13.39
N LEU A 194 -10.03 11.85 12.28
CA LEU A 194 -9.21 10.63 12.20
C LEU A 194 -7.71 10.96 12.06
N ILE A 195 -7.35 12.08 11.44
CA ILE A 195 -5.95 12.54 11.32
C ILE A 195 -5.37 12.92 12.69
N ALA A 196 -6.14 13.56 13.55
CA ALA A 196 -5.64 14.04 14.84
C ALA A 196 -5.01 12.94 15.73
N PRO A 197 -5.63 11.78 15.97
CA PRO A 197 -5.00 10.69 16.74
C PRO A 197 -3.78 10.08 16.02
N GLN A 198 -3.71 10.11 14.68
CA GLN A 198 -2.51 9.69 13.94
C GLN A 198 -1.35 10.64 14.23
N MET A 199 -1.57 11.96 14.16
CA MET A 199 -0.55 12.97 14.49
C MET A 199 -0.09 12.84 15.95
N TYR A 200 -1.02 12.53 16.86
CA TYR A 200 -0.65 12.26 18.25
C TYR A 200 0.24 11.01 18.39
N ALA A 201 -0.08 9.94 17.66
CA ALA A 201 0.75 8.73 17.65
C ALA A 201 2.12 8.97 17.02
N GLN A 202 2.22 9.80 15.97
CA GLN A 202 3.49 10.24 15.38
C GLN A 202 4.35 10.97 16.44
N TYR A 203 3.77 11.96 17.11
CA TYR A 203 4.45 12.72 18.15
C TYR A 203 4.90 11.84 19.32
N LYS A 204 4.07 10.90 19.74
CA LYS A 204 4.32 10.07 20.91
C LYS A 204 5.32 8.93 20.64
N PHE A 205 5.28 8.32 19.48
CA PHE A 205 6.03 7.10 19.18
C PHE A 205 7.07 7.28 18.07
N LEU A 206 6.68 7.80 16.90
CA LEU A 206 7.54 7.81 15.73
C LEU A 206 8.64 8.87 15.79
N LEU A 207 8.27 10.12 16.14
CA LEU A 207 9.23 11.22 16.14
C LEU A 207 10.33 11.08 17.20
N PRO A 208 10.07 10.58 18.44
CA PRO A 208 11.12 10.39 19.44
C PRO A 208 12.11 9.29 19.04
N ASP A 209 11.63 8.12 18.64
CA ASP A 209 12.48 6.99 18.25
C ASP A 209 11.72 6.07 17.29
N PRO A 210 11.87 6.26 15.96
CA PRO A 210 11.18 5.48 14.96
C PRO A 210 11.64 4.01 14.93
N ILE A 211 12.88 3.72 15.32
CA ILE A 211 13.43 2.36 15.29
C ILE A 211 12.83 1.51 16.41
N ALA A 212 12.79 2.05 17.65
CA ALA A 212 12.28 1.32 18.81
C ALA A 212 10.75 1.26 18.87
N ASN A 213 10.05 2.13 18.15
CA ASN A 213 8.59 2.28 18.26
C ASN A 213 7.82 2.11 16.94
N ASP A 214 8.44 1.59 15.88
CA ASP A 214 7.80 1.34 14.58
C ASP A 214 6.49 0.54 14.72
N VAL A 215 6.54 -0.61 15.41
CA VAL A 215 5.37 -1.48 15.65
C VAL A 215 4.31 -0.78 16.50
N LYS A 216 4.72 -0.07 17.56
CA LYS A 216 3.78 0.67 18.43
C LYS A 216 3.08 1.80 17.67
N TYR A 217 3.84 2.51 16.84
CA TYR A 217 3.30 3.55 15.99
C TYR A 217 2.30 2.97 14.98
N GLN A 218 2.68 1.91 14.28
CA GLN A 218 1.78 1.26 13.31
C GLN A 218 0.48 0.79 14.00
N ALA A 219 0.59 0.10 15.12
CA ALA A 219 -0.59 -0.37 15.86
C ALA A 219 -1.51 0.78 16.33
N ALA A 220 -0.93 1.93 16.70
CA ALA A 220 -1.68 3.08 17.17
C ALA A 220 -2.27 3.94 16.03
N ALA A 221 -1.57 4.11 14.91
CA ALA A 221 -1.92 5.05 13.85
C ALA A 221 -2.63 4.38 12.66
N GLN A 222 -2.26 3.16 12.30
CA GLN A 222 -2.75 2.49 11.11
C GLN A 222 -4.27 2.30 11.07
N PRO A 223 -4.98 1.96 12.17
CA PRO A 223 -6.44 1.90 12.15
C PRO A 223 -7.11 3.19 11.70
N PHE A 224 -6.59 4.34 12.14
CA PHE A 224 -7.14 5.64 11.75
C PHE A 224 -6.91 5.97 10.27
N LEU A 225 -5.77 5.56 9.71
CA LEU A 225 -5.52 5.66 8.27
C LEU A 225 -6.52 4.80 7.48
N VAL A 226 -6.75 3.56 7.91
CA VAL A 226 -7.70 2.65 7.25
C VAL A 226 -9.12 3.21 7.31
N PHE A 227 -9.54 3.73 8.47
CA PHE A 227 -10.83 4.40 8.59
C PHE A 227 -10.90 5.70 7.77
N GLY A 228 -9.78 6.41 7.60
CA GLY A 228 -9.68 7.57 6.71
C GLY A 228 -9.88 7.19 5.24
N LEU A 229 -9.30 6.08 4.79
CA LEU A 229 -9.54 5.52 3.46
C LEU A 229 -11.01 5.14 3.27
N LEU A 230 -11.60 4.46 4.25
CA LEU A 230 -13.03 4.10 4.23
C LEU A 230 -13.92 5.36 4.17
N CYS A 231 -13.64 6.36 5.01
CA CYS A 231 -14.36 7.64 5.02
C CYS A 231 -14.29 8.32 3.65
N THR A 232 -13.11 8.34 3.03
CA THR A 232 -12.93 8.91 1.68
C THR A 232 -13.70 8.12 0.62
N GLY A 233 -13.72 6.79 0.71
CA GLY A 233 -14.51 5.93 -0.18
C GLY A 233 -16.01 6.14 -0.05
N LEU A 234 -16.50 6.28 1.18
CA LEU A 234 -17.91 6.59 1.44
C LEU A 234 -18.30 7.99 0.94
N ALA A 235 -17.44 8.98 1.14
CA ALA A 235 -17.62 10.32 0.61
C ALA A 235 -17.72 10.32 -0.92
N TRP A 236 -16.82 9.60 -1.58
CA TRP A 236 -16.84 9.48 -3.03
C TRP A 236 -18.10 8.76 -3.52
N GLY A 237 -18.49 7.66 -2.88
CA GLY A 237 -19.72 6.95 -3.19
C GLY A 237 -20.97 7.82 -3.01
N HIS A 238 -21.03 8.64 -1.94
CA HIS A 238 -22.11 9.60 -1.73
C HIS A 238 -22.12 10.69 -2.80
N HIS A 239 -20.96 11.24 -3.12
CA HIS A 239 -20.83 12.30 -4.13
C HIS A 239 -21.25 11.84 -5.54
N THR A 240 -20.84 10.63 -5.93
CA THR A 240 -21.12 10.08 -7.27
C THR A 240 -22.43 9.28 -7.32
N GLY A 241 -22.85 8.68 -6.21
CA GLY A 241 -24.00 7.79 -6.08
C GLY A 241 -25.28 8.46 -5.58
N GLY A 242 -25.30 9.77 -5.39
CA GLY A 242 -26.49 10.53 -4.98
C GLY A 242 -27.71 10.40 -5.92
N GLY A 243 -27.63 9.52 -6.90
CA GLY A 243 -28.71 9.15 -7.82
C GLY A 243 -28.86 7.67 -8.15
N GLY A 244 -28.07 6.73 -7.58
CA GLY A 244 -27.99 5.40 -8.18
C GLY A 244 -28.05 4.15 -7.29
N PHE A 245 -28.11 4.24 -5.96
CA PHE A 245 -28.11 3.04 -5.12
C PHE A 245 -29.51 2.67 -4.55
N MET A 246 -30.56 3.42 -4.92
CA MET A 246 -31.97 3.12 -4.63
C MET A 246 -32.86 3.42 -5.87
N ALA A 247 -32.52 2.90 -7.02
CA ALA A 247 -33.44 2.85 -8.17
C ALA A 247 -33.53 1.42 -8.66
#